data_e85f1dbd3aca41f7d07f4a886f156dcf
#
_entry.id   e85f1dbd3aca41f7d07f4a886f156dcf
#
_cell.length_a   1.000
_cell.length_b   1.000
_cell.length_c   1.000
_cell.angle_alpha   90.00
_cell.angle_beta   90.00
_cell.angle_gamma   90.00
#
_symmetry.space_group_name_H-M   'P 1'
#
loop_
_entity.id
_entity.type
_entity.pdbx_description
1 polymer ?
#
loop_
_entity_poly.entity_id
_entity_poly.type
_entity_poly.pdbx_seq_one_letter_code
_entity_poly.pdbx_strand_id
1 'polypeptide(L)'
;GGNNWIGGNCTVSCMLMGVGALFKAGLVEWMSTQTYQAASGGGAQHMRELLAQFGTLNHEVRDLLADPTSAILEIDRKVIGKQRTLDAAEKANFGVPLGGSLIPWIDKDLGDGMSREEWKGMAETNKILGQGNGFGVPAVPVDGYCVRIGAMRCHSQALTFKLKKDVPVADVEAMIAADNDWVKVVPNNREATLRDLTPVAVTGTLSIPVGRIRKMAMGPEYLGAFTIGDQLLWGAAEPL
;
A
#
# COMPACT_ATOMS: atom_id res chain seq x y z
N GLY A 1 20.02 18.01 25.78
CA GLY A 1 19.97 17.21 24.58
C GLY A 1 18.63 17.35 23.92
N GLY A 2 18.59 17.68 22.64
CA GLY A 2 17.35 17.73 21.86
C GLY A 2 16.84 16.31 21.59
N ASN A 3 15.52 16.11 21.64
CA ASN A 3 14.90 14.87 21.20
C ASN A 3 14.73 14.96 19.67
N ASN A 4 15.34 14.03 18.95
CA ASN A 4 15.11 13.87 17.52
C ASN A 4 13.94 12.88 17.31
N TRP A 5 12.89 13.34 16.66
CA TRP A 5 11.74 12.52 16.28
C TRP A 5 11.90 12.08 14.83
N ILE A 6 11.85 10.81 14.57
CA ILE A 6 11.98 10.23 13.22
C ILE A 6 10.75 9.36 12.97
N GLY A 7 9.99 9.70 11.93
CA GLY A 7 8.88 8.88 11.47
C GLY A 7 9.38 7.59 10.81
N GLY A 8 8.62 6.52 10.95
CA GLY A 8 8.87 5.26 10.24
C GLY A 8 8.57 5.38 8.73
N ASN A 9 8.94 4.34 7.98
CA ASN A 9 8.55 4.21 6.58
C ASN A 9 7.02 4.31 6.43
N CYS A 10 6.56 4.97 5.39
CA CYS A 10 5.14 5.28 5.19
C CYS A 10 4.23 4.03 5.12
N THR A 11 4.68 2.96 4.47
CA THR A 11 3.90 1.70 4.41
C THR A 11 3.91 0.97 5.74
N VAL A 12 5.06 0.96 6.44
CA VAL A 12 5.19 0.34 7.77
C VAL A 12 4.32 1.08 8.79
N SER A 13 4.32 2.41 8.80
CA SER A 13 3.47 3.21 9.68
C SER A 13 1.99 2.92 9.46
N CYS A 14 1.50 2.99 8.21
CA CYS A 14 0.11 2.68 7.88
C CYS A 14 -0.28 1.24 8.27
N MET A 15 0.62 0.29 8.02
CA MET A 15 0.40 -1.13 8.33
C MET A 15 0.29 -1.36 9.85
N LEU A 16 1.24 -0.85 10.62
CA LEU A 16 1.25 -1.05 12.07
C LEU A 16 0.09 -0.32 12.77
N MET A 17 -0.32 0.84 12.28
CA MET A 17 -1.54 1.49 12.75
C MET A 17 -2.79 0.64 12.47
N GLY A 18 -2.82 -0.08 11.34
CA GLY A 18 -3.96 -0.93 10.98
C GLY A 18 -3.98 -2.28 11.70
N VAL A 19 -2.85 -2.97 11.77
CA VAL A 19 -2.80 -4.38 12.21
C VAL A 19 -1.79 -4.65 13.32
N GLY A 20 -1.20 -3.62 13.91
CA GLY A 20 -0.19 -3.74 14.97
C GLY A 20 -0.67 -4.52 16.19
N ALA A 21 -1.97 -4.49 16.48
CA ALA A 21 -2.59 -5.29 17.54
C ALA A 21 -2.23 -6.78 17.48
N LEU A 22 -2.20 -7.35 16.28
CA LEU A 22 -1.88 -8.78 16.10
C LEU A 22 -0.44 -9.10 16.47
N PHE A 23 0.49 -8.20 16.15
CA PHE A 23 1.90 -8.31 16.54
C PHE A 23 2.07 -8.11 18.06
N LYS A 24 1.43 -7.09 18.65
CA LYS A 24 1.44 -6.82 20.10
C LYS A 24 0.90 -8.00 20.90
N ALA A 25 -0.12 -8.69 20.38
CA ALA A 25 -0.69 -9.90 20.97
C ALA A 25 0.22 -11.15 20.76
N GLY A 26 1.34 -11.03 20.06
CA GLY A 26 2.27 -12.14 19.79
C GLY A 26 1.70 -13.23 18.88
N LEU A 27 0.63 -12.95 18.15
CA LEU A 27 -0.10 -13.92 17.33
C LEU A 27 0.56 -14.19 15.97
N VAL A 28 1.31 -13.24 15.43
CA VAL A 28 1.89 -13.36 14.08
C VAL A 28 3.10 -14.27 14.12
N GLU A 29 3.10 -15.34 13.32
CA GLU A 29 4.25 -16.17 13.03
C GLU A 29 5.10 -15.57 11.92
N TRP A 30 4.47 -15.16 10.82
CA TRP A 30 5.04 -14.36 9.72
C TRP A 30 3.93 -13.60 8.99
N MET A 31 4.32 -12.61 8.20
CA MET A 31 3.41 -11.83 7.36
C MET A 31 4.02 -11.60 5.98
N SER A 32 3.20 -11.73 4.94
CA SER A 32 3.49 -11.21 3.61
C SER A 32 2.63 -10.00 3.31
N THR A 33 3.25 -8.93 2.78
CA THR A 33 2.57 -7.69 2.41
C THR A 33 2.83 -7.33 0.95
N GLN A 34 1.76 -7.13 0.19
CA GLN A 34 1.82 -6.56 -1.14
C GLN A 34 1.38 -5.11 -1.05
N THR A 35 2.32 -4.18 -1.19
CA THR A 35 1.99 -2.76 -1.07
C THR A 35 1.64 -2.16 -2.43
N TYR A 36 0.57 -1.39 -2.50
CA TYR A 36 0.15 -0.61 -3.65
C TYR A 36 0.36 0.86 -3.32
N GLN A 37 1.53 1.37 -3.69
CA GLN A 37 1.99 2.68 -3.23
C GLN A 37 1.64 3.78 -4.22
N ALA A 38 0.99 4.82 -3.72
CA ALA A 38 0.61 6.00 -4.48
C ALA A 38 1.82 6.86 -4.92
N ALA A 39 1.62 7.66 -5.94
CA ALA A 39 2.63 8.60 -6.46
C ALA A 39 3.16 9.57 -5.40
N SER A 40 2.32 9.96 -4.43
CA SER A 40 2.69 10.86 -3.33
C SER A 40 3.91 10.39 -2.52
N GLY A 41 4.15 9.06 -2.42
CA GLY A 41 5.34 8.50 -1.79
C GLY A 41 6.66 8.89 -2.47
N GLY A 42 6.64 9.25 -3.74
CA GLY A 42 7.76 9.84 -4.49
C GLY A 42 7.84 11.36 -4.38
N GLY A 43 6.81 12.01 -3.82
CA GLY A 43 6.74 13.46 -3.66
C GLY A 43 5.98 14.19 -4.77
N ALA A 44 5.93 15.51 -4.67
CA ALA A 44 5.09 16.36 -5.51
C ALA A 44 5.40 16.24 -7.02
N GLN A 45 6.66 16.06 -7.41
CA GLN A 45 7.03 15.93 -8.82
C GLN A 45 6.47 14.62 -9.42
N HIS A 46 6.51 13.52 -8.67
CA HIS A 46 5.90 12.24 -9.08
C HIS A 46 4.37 12.36 -9.24
N MET A 47 3.71 13.08 -8.33
CA MET A 47 2.26 13.34 -8.45
C MET A 47 1.94 14.16 -9.71
N ARG A 48 2.74 15.18 -10.00
CA ARG A 48 2.59 15.98 -11.24
C ARG A 48 2.81 15.16 -12.50
N GLU A 49 3.85 14.35 -12.52
CA GLU A 49 4.17 13.48 -13.67
C GLU A 49 3.03 12.49 -13.91
N LEU A 50 2.49 11.84 -12.87
CA LEU A 50 1.34 10.94 -13.02
C LEU A 50 0.13 11.66 -13.64
N LEU A 51 -0.20 12.86 -13.16
CA LEU A 51 -1.31 13.64 -13.72
C LEU A 51 -1.05 14.06 -15.17
N ALA A 52 0.19 14.45 -15.51
CA ALA A 52 0.58 14.76 -16.88
C ALA A 52 0.43 13.54 -17.80
N GLN A 53 0.88 12.36 -17.36
CA GLN A 53 0.71 11.11 -18.11
C GLN A 53 -0.77 10.78 -18.36
N PHE A 54 -1.66 10.93 -17.36
CA PHE A 54 -3.10 10.75 -17.56
C PHE A 54 -3.64 11.76 -18.58
N GLY A 55 -3.21 13.01 -18.53
CA GLY A 55 -3.58 14.04 -19.51
C GLY A 55 -3.15 13.68 -20.92
N THR A 56 -1.92 13.22 -21.09
CA THR A 56 -1.35 12.78 -22.37
C THR A 56 -2.13 11.58 -22.94
N LEU A 57 -2.41 10.57 -22.11
CA LEU A 57 -3.18 9.39 -22.54
C LEU A 57 -4.62 9.75 -22.93
N ASN A 58 -5.28 10.60 -22.14
CA ASN A 58 -6.63 11.07 -22.46
C ASN A 58 -6.65 11.87 -23.75
N HIS A 59 -5.67 12.76 -23.97
CA HIS A 59 -5.56 13.53 -25.19
C HIS A 59 -5.44 12.65 -26.45
N GLU A 60 -4.69 11.55 -26.38
CA GLU A 60 -4.47 10.63 -27.50
C GLU A 60 -5.78 9.95 -27.97
N VAL A 61 -6.73 9.74 -27.09
CA VAL A 61 -7.96 8.98 -27.37
C VAL A 61 -9.25 9.77 -27.21
N ARG A 62 -9.16 11.07 -26.92
CA ARG A 62 -10.31 11.91 -26.57
C ARG A 62 -11.41 11.88 -27.62
N ASP A 63 -11.04 11.96 -28.91
CA ASP A 63 -12.02 12.00 -29.99
C ASP A 63 -12.69 10.65 -30.20
N LEU A 64 -11.96 9.55 -30.01
CA LEU A 64 -12.53 8.20 -30.01
C LEU A 64 -13.47 7.97 -28.84
N LEU A 65 -13.15 8.50 -27.65
CA LEU A 65 -14.02 8.41 -26.48
C LEU A 65 -15.29 9.23 -26.64
N ALA A 66 -15.26 10.29 -27.42
CA ALA A 66 -16.44 11.12 -27.72
C ALA A 66 -17.41 10.46 -28.71
N ASP A 67 -16.93 9.52 -29.53
CA ASP A 67 -17.75 8.74 -30.46
C ASP A 67 -18.10 7.36 -29.86
N PRO A 68 -19.37 7.13 -29.47
CA PRO A 68 -19.79 5.87 -28.86
C PRO A 68 -19.70 4.66 -29.82
N THR A 69 -19.46 4.88 -31.11
CA THR A 69 -19.26 3.82 -32.11
C THR A 69 -17.81 3.37 -32.24
N SER A 70 -16.87 4.09 -31.60
CA SER A 70 -15.45 3.75 -31.62
C SER A 70 -15.17 2.37 -31.00
N ALA A 71 -14.34 1.59 -31.68
CA ALA A 71 -13.97 0.27 -31.19
C ALA A 71 -13.00 0.38 -29.98
N ILE A 72 -13.32 -0.30 -28.88
CA ILE A 72 -12.48 -0.28 -27.66
C ILE A 72 -11.07 -0.78 -27.91
N LEU A 73 -10.87 -1.73 -28.81
CA LEU A 73 -9.54 -2.23 -29.18
C LEU A 73 -8.68 -1.19 -29.92
N GLU A 74 -9.31 -0.25 -30.61
CA GLU A 74 -8.59 0.87 -31.22
C GLU A 74 -8.13 1.86 -30.15
N ILE A 75 -9.00 2.19 -29.19
CA ILE A 75 -8.67 3.03 -28.06
C ILE A 75 -7.52 2.40 -27.27
N ASP A 76 -7.61 1.11 -26.93
CA ASP A 76 -6.56 0.36 -26.21
C ASP A 76 -5.22 0.41 -26.95
N ARG A 77 -5.22 0.12 -28.25
CA ARG A 77 -4.00 0.17 -29.09
C ARG A 77 -3.34 1.53 -29.09
N LYS A 78 -4.11 2.63 -29.13
CA LYS A 78 -3.58 3.99 -29.07
C LYS A 78 -3.00 4.32 -27.70
N VAL A 79 -3.69 3.95 -26.62
CA VAL A 79 -3.21 4.14 -25.24
C VAL A 79 -1.87 3.42 -25.04
N ILE A 80 -1.80 2.12 -25.40
CA ILE A 80 -0.56 1.33 -25.29
C ILE A 80 0.54 1.91 -26.18
N GLY A 81 0.21 2.30 -27.42
CA GLY A 81 1.13 2.95 -28.32
C GLY A 81 1.75 4.22 -27.73
N LYS A 82 0.92 5.10 -27.16
CA LYS A 82 1.37 6.32 -26.48
C LYS A 82 2.20 6.02 -25.24
N GLN A 83 1.79 5.09 -24.37
CA GLN A 83 2.58 4.69 -23.20
C GLN A 83 4.00 4.25 -23.60
N ARG A 84 4.15 3.46 -24.64
CA ARG A 84 5.45 2.99 -25.15
C ARG A 84 6.33 4.09 -25.74
N THR A 85 5.72 5.18 -26.17
CA THR A 85 6.39 6.31 -26.85
C THR A 85 6.49 7.58 -25.99
N LEU A 86 6.14 7.53 -24.69
CA LEU A 86 6.41 8.61 -23.75
C LEU A 86 7.90 8.93 -23.74
N ASP A 87 8.24 10.20 -23.89
CA ASP A 87 9.63 10.65 -23.94
C ASP A 87 10.28 10.64 -22.53
N ALA A 88 11.55 11.01 -22.48
CA ALA A 88 12.30 11.03 -21.23
C ALA A 88 11.76 12.06 -20.23
N ALA A 89 11.22 13.18 -20.70
CA ALA A 89 10.67 14.23 -19.82
C ALA A 89 9.32 13.81 -19.23
N GLU A 90 8.49 13.10 -20.01
CA GLU A 90 7.18 12.60 -19.59
C GLU A 90 7.26 11.49 -18.53
N LYS A 91 8.43 10.92 -18.28
CA LYS A 91 8.70 9.85 -17.30
C LYS A 91 9.97 10.07 -16.48
N ALA A 92 10.36 11.34 -16.30
CA ALA A 92 11.64 11.71 -15.67
C ALA A 92 11.76 11.26 -14.22
N ASN A 93 10.67 11.20 -13.47
CA ASN A 93 10.66 10.83 -12.06
C ASN A 93 10.47 9.32 -11.84
N PHE A 94 9.58 8.67 -12.61
CA PHE A 94 9.35 7.23 -12.48
C PHE A 94 10.30 6.38 -13.32
N GLY A 95 10.93 6.96 -14.34
CA GLY A 95 11.79 6.26 -15.30
C GLY A 95 11.03 5.46 -16.37
N VAL A 96 9.79 5.06 -16.08
CA VAL A 96 8.89 4.31 -16.96
C VAL A 96 7.47 4.85 -16.83
N PRO A 97 6.56 4.54 -17.78
CA PRO A 97 5.15 4.96 -17.69
C PRO A 97 4.46 4.38 -16.45
N LEU A 98 3.80 5.23 -15.65
CA LEU A 98 2.96 4.81 -14.53
C LEU A 98 1.46 5.02 -14.84
N GLY A 99 1.09 6.03 -15.59
CA GLY A 99 -0.30 6.30 -15.96
C GLY A 99 -0.93 5.10 -16.68
N GLY A 100 -1.97 4.50 -16.10
CA GLY A 100 -2.59 3.28 -16.60
C GLY A 100 -1.73 2.00 -16.50
N SER A 101 -0.71 2.01 -15.64
CA SER A 101 0.24 0.90 -15.43
C SER A 101 0.61 0.74 -13.95
N LEU A 102 1.59 -0.10 -13.67
CA LEU A 102 2.21 -0.24 -12.35
C LEU A 102 3.72 -0.49 -12.51
N ILE A 103 4.48 -0.26 -11.43
CA ILE A 103 5.92 -0.49 -11.38
C ILE A 103 6.21 -1.38 -10.17
N PRO A 104 6.61 -2.65 -10.34
CA PRO A 104 6.85 -3.59 -9.24
C PRO A 104 8.26 -3.44 -8.66
N TRP A 105 8.73 -2.21 -8.51
CA TRP A 105 10.02 -1.88 -7.93
C TRP A 105 9.99 -0.46 -7.37
N ILE A 106 10.38 -0.28 -6.11
CA ILE A 106 10.49 1.02 -5.47
C ILE A 106 11.82 1.11 -4.72
N ASP A 107 12.53 2.24 -4.86
CA ASP A 107 13.82 2.53 -4.23
C ASP A 107 14.97 1.68 -4.85
N LYS A 108 16.11 1.67 -4.19
CA LYS A 108 17.38 1.10 -4.68
C LYS A 108 17.37 -0.42 -4.64
N ASP A 109 18.06 -1.03 -5.60
CA ASP A 109 18.41 -2.45 -5.57
C ASP A 109 19.46 -2.71 -4.50
N LEU A 110 19.25 -3.75 -3.70
CA LEU A 110 20.20 -4.21 -2.67
C LEU A 110 21.19 -5.26 -3.20
N GLY A 111 20.99 -5.74 -4.44
CA GLY A 111 21.90 -6.66 -5.12
C GLY A 111 21.57 -8.14 -4.90
N ASP A 112 20.48 -8.45 -4.22
CA ASP A 112 19.98 -9.81 -3.94
C ASP A 112 18.57 -10.07 -4.51
N GLY A 113 18.07 -9.15 -5.35
CA GLY A 113 16.72 -9.19 -5.91
C GLY A 113 15.67 -8.50 -5.04
N MET A 114 16.08 -7.92 -3.93
CA MET A 114 15.22 -7.15 -3.02
C MET A 114 15.45 -5.65 -3.22
N SER A 115 14.39 -4.86 -3.23
CA SER A 115 14.49 -3.41 -3.17
C SER A 115 14.68 -2.93 -1.72
N ARG A 116 15.26 -1.75 -1.56
CA ARG A 116 15.41 -1.14 -0.24
C ARG A 116 14.06 -0.88 0.44
N GLU A 117 13.03 -0.57 -0.33
CA GLU A 117 11.68 -0.36 0.20
C GLU A 117 11.11 -1.64 0.82
N GLU A 118 11.32 -2.79 0.20
CA GLU A 118 10.91 -4.10 0.71
C GLU A 118 11.67 -4.45 1.98
N TRP A 119 12.99 -4.25 2.00
CA TRP A 119 13.83 -4.45 3.19
C TRP A 119 13.33 -3.63 4.40
N LYS A 120 12.92 -2.37 4.18
CA LYS A 120 12.36 -1.54 5.25
C LYS A 120 11.14 -2.18 5.89
N GLY A 121 10.32 -2.87 5.11
CA GLY A 121 9.13 -3.57 5.61
C GLY A 121 9.44 -4.47 6.80
N MET A 122 10.43 -5.34 6.68
CA MET A 122 10.88 -6.21 7.76
C MET A 122 11.64 -5.45 8.86
N ALA A 123 12.64 -4.67 8.47
CA ALA A 123 13.58 -4.06 9.41
C ALA A 123 12.87 -3.05 10.33
N GLU A 124 12.04 -2.18 9.78
CA GLU A 124 11.36 -1.15 10.54
C GLU A 124 10.18 -1.71 11.34
N THR A 125 9.43 -2.68 10.81
CA THR A 125 8.37 -3.37 11.57
C THR A 125 8.92 -3.94 12.86
N ASN A 126 9.98 -4.72 12.79
CA ASN A 126 10.57 -5.35 13.97
C ASN A 126 11.19 -4.32 14.92
N LYS A 127 11.86 -3.28 14.38
CA LYS A 127 12.43 -2.20 15.19
C LYS A 127 11.35 -1.43 15.98
N ILE A 128 10.26 -1.06 15.33
CA ILE A 128 9.15 -0.31 15.97
C ILE A 128 8.47 -1.15 17.05
N LEU A 129 8.34 -2.45 16.81
CA LEU A 129 7.72 -3.38 17.77
C LEU A 129 8.68 -3.85 18.87
N GLY A 130 9.94 -3.41 18.87
CA GLY A 130 10.92 -3.84 19.85
C GLY A 130 11.27 -5.33 19.72
N GLN A 131 11.35 -5.85 18.49
CA GLN A 131 11.62 -7.25 18.18
C GLN A 131 12.94 -7.38 17.38
N GLY A 132 13.54 -8.55 17.43
CA GLY A 132 14.78 -8.83 16.70
C GLY A 132 16.04 -8.39 17.44
N ASN A 133 17.04 -7.96 16.68
CA ASN A 133 18.40 -7.67 17.19
C ASN A 133 18.40 -6.65 18.33
N GLY A 134 18.90 -7.07 19.50
CA GLY A 134 19.07 -6.23 20.67
C GLY A 134 17.87 -6.13 21.64
N PHE A 135 16.70 -6.67 21.27
CA PHE A 135 15.50 -6.60 22.11
C PHE A 135 15.19 -7.87 22.91
N GLY A 136 15.91 -8.98 22.66
CA GLY A 136 15.66 -10.26 23.34
C GLY A 136 14.37 -10.97 22.93
N VAL A 137 13.61 -10.41 22.00
CA VAL A 137 12.41 -11.00 21.41
C VAL A 137 12.72 -11.37 19.95
N PRO A 138 12.41 -12.60 19.50
CA PRO A 138 12.64 -12.98 18.11
C PRO A 138 11.95 -12.06 17.12
N ALA A 139 12.61 -11.76 16.00
CA ALA A 139 12.01 -11.01 14.91
C ALA A 139 10.86 -11.81 14.28
N VAL A 140 9.81 -11.12 13.89
CA VAL A 140 8.75 -11.68 13.06
C VAL A 140 9.14 -11.51 11.60
N PRO A 141 9.20 -12.57 10.78
CA PRO A 141 9.43 -12.46 9.34
C PRO A 141 8.31 -11.64 8.68
N VAL A 142 8.68 -10.56 7.99
CA VAL A 142 7.79 -9.73 7.18
C VAL A 142 8.45 -9.58 5.82
N ASP A 143 7.75 -9.96 4.76
CA ASP A 143 8.27 -9.91 3.39
C ASP A 143 7.15 -9.58 2.40
N GLY A 144 7.50 -9.24 1.15
CA GLY A 144 6.52 -8.96 0.12
C GLY A 144 7.07 -8.07 -0.98
N TYR A 145 6.17 -7.51 -1.78
CA TYR A 145 6.55 -6.64 -2.88
C TYR A 145 6.04 -5.21 -2.68
N CYS A 146 6.85 -4.26 -3.08
CA CYS A 146 6.49 -2.85 -3.11
C CYS A 146 6.19 -2.40 -4.53
N VAL A 147 4.94 -2.08 -4.81
CA VAL A 147 4.45 -1.76 -6.15
C VAL A 147 3.97 -0.32 -6.22
N ARG A 148 4.55 0.48 -7.13
CA ARG A 148 4.03 1.81 -7.44
C ARG A 148 2.82 1.69 -8.35
N ILE A 149 1.73 2.36 -8.02
CA ILE A 149 0.49 2.34 -8.79
C ILE A 149 0.04 3.75 -9.18
N GLY A 150 -0.86 3.85 -10.17
CA GLY A 150 -1.43 5.10 -10.64
C GLY A 150 -2.43 5.77 -9.68
N ALA A 151 -2.32 5.54 -8.37
CA ALA A 151 -3.05 6.30 -7.35
C ALA A 151 -2.26 7.54 -6.96
N MET A 152 -2.98 8.63 -6.67
CA MET A 152 -2.34 9.91 -6.35
C MET A 152 -1.79 9.92 -4.93
N ARG A 153 -2.50 9.41 -3.93
CA ARG A 153 -2.21 9.74 -2.54
C ARG A 153 -2.41 8.54 -1.62
N CYS A 154 -3.07 7.73 -1.37
CA CYS A 154 -3.15 6.70 -0.33
C CYS A 154 -2.32 5.46 -0.71
N HIS A 155 -1.62 4.91 0.27
CA HIS A 155 -1.01 3.59 0.16
C HIS A 155 -2.01 2.53 0.59
N SER A 156 -2.14 1.49 -0.22
CA SER A 156 -2.96 0.32 0.08
C SER A 156 -2.08 -0.91 0.26
N GLN A 157 -2.51 -1.88 1.07
CA GLN A 157 -1.73 -3.08 1.32
C GLN A 157 -2.65 -4.31 1.42
N ALA A 158 -2.33 -5.34 0.63
CA ALA A 158 -2.90 -6.66 0.79
C ALA A 158 -1.98 -7.47 1.71
N LEU A 159 -2.53 -7.97 2.80
CA LEU A 159 -1.79 -8.64 3.87
C LEU A 159 -2.19 -10.10 3.96
N THR A 160 -1.19 -10.96 4.09
CA THR A 160 -1.35 -12.37 4.39
C THR A 160 -0.56 -12.68 5.66
N PHE A 161 -1.26 -13.20 6.66
CA PHE A 161 -0.64 -13.63 7.91
C PHE A 161 -0.67 -15.15 8.03
N LYS A 162 0.39 -15.73 8.56
CA LYS A 162 0.29 -16.97 9.30
C LYS A 162 0.28 -16.64 10.78
N LEU A 163 -0.77 -17.06 11.46
CA LEU A 163 -0.90 -16.94 12.91
C LEU A 163 -0.31 -18.19 13.57
N LYS A 164 0.18 -18.05 14.80
CA LYS A 164 0.71 -19.15 15.59
C LYS A 164 -0.36 -20.15 16.05
N LYS A 165 -1.64 -19.76 15.94
CA LYS A 165 -2.81 -20.58 16.26
C LYS A 165 -4.02 -20.11 15.49
N ASP A 166 -5.03 -20.94 15.38
CA ASP A 166 -6.34 -20.51 14.89
C ASP A 166 -6.98 -19.50 15.86
N VAL A 167 -7.36 -18.34 15.34
CA VAL A 167 -8.07 -17.27 16.06
C VAL A 167 -9.32 -16.95 15.26
N PRO A 168 -10.52 -16.95 15.86
CA PRO A 168 -11.75 -16.56 15.18
C PRO A 168 -11.64 -15.17 14.56
N VAL A 169 -12.24 -14.98 13.38
CA VAL A 169 -12.20 -13.68 12.67
C VAL A 169 -12.78 -12.56 13.52
N ALA A 170 -13.87 -12.81 14.25
CA ALA A 170 -14.49 -11.82 15.13
C ALA A 170 -13.54 -11.35 16.25
N ASP A 171 -12.72 -12.25 16.80
CA ASP A 171 -11.73 -11.89 17.81
C ASP A 171 -10.58 -11.07 17.21
N VAL A 172 -10.16 -11.38 15.98
CA VAL A 172 -9.18 -10.58 15.22
C VAL A 172 -9.71 -9.17 14.98
N GLU A 173 -10.95 -9.05 14.51
CA GLU A 173 -11.61 -7.76 14.27
C GLU A 173 -11.74 -6.94 15.56
N ALA A 174 -12.11 -7.57 16.67
CA ALA A 174 -12.21 -6.92 17.97
C ALA A 174 -10.85 -6.41 18.47
N MET A 175 -9.77 -7.21 18.32
CA MET A 175 -8.42 -6.78 18.69
C MET A 175 -7.94 -5.60 17.85
N ILE A 176 -8.16 -5.63 16.55
CA ILE A 176 -7.81 -4.53 15.65
C ILE A 176 -8.60 -3.27 16.04
N ALA A 177 -9.92 -3.37 16.22
CA ALA A 177 -10.78 -2.24 16.55
C ALA A 177 -10.42 -1.55 17.89
N ALA A 178 -9.83 -2.30 18.83
CA ALA A 178 -9.47 -1.80 20.15
C ALA A 178 -8.05 -1.21 20.22
N ASP A 179 -7.24 -1.27 19.15
CA ASP A 179 -5.81 -0.93 19.22
C ASP A 179 -5.55 0.57 19.31
N ASN A 180 -6.30 1.37 18.56
CA ASN A 180 -6.13 2.82 18.53
C ASN A 180 -7.36 3.53 17.92
N ASP A 181 -7.45 4.85 18.09
CA ASP A 181 -8.62 5.65 17.70
C ASP A 181 -8.79 5.81 16.17
N TRP A 182 -7.75 5.60 15.39
CA TRP A 182 -7.74 5.83 13.94
C TRP A 182 -8.09 4.58 13.13
N VAL A 183 -7.84 3.40 13.69
CA VAL A 183 -8.18 2.16 13.00
C VAL A 183 -9.70 1.97 12.91
N LYS A 184 -10.17 1.55 11.74
CA LYS A 184 -11.60 1.28 11.48
C LYS A 184 -11.75 -0.08 10.84
N VAL A 185 -12.42 -1.01 11.52
CA VAL A 185 -12.74 -2.31 10.92
C VAL A 185 -13.90 -2.13 9.93
N VAL A 186 -13.65 -2.51 8.69
CA VAL A 186 -14.64 -2.46 7.61
C VAL A 186 -15.25 -3.86 7.45
N PRO A 187 -16.59 -4.01 7.54
CA PRO A 187 -17.26 -5.28 7.38
C PRO A 187 -16.88 -5.98 6.05
N ASN A 188 -16.60 -7.27 6.12
CA ASN A 188 -16.19 -8.04 4.95
C ASN A 188 -17.35 -8.37 4.01
N ASN A 189 -17.93 -7.35 3.41
CA ASN A 189 -18.91 -7.45 2.33
C ASN A 189 -18.56 -6.48 1.19
N ARG A 190 -19.18 -6.68 0.03
CA ARG A 190 -18.88 -5.90 -1.17
C ARG A 190 -19.22 -4.41 -1.00
N GLU A 191 -20.37 -4.10 -0.43
CA GLU A 191 -20.87 -2.73 -0.29
C GLU A 191 -19.97 -1.89 0.61
N ALA A 192 -19.68 -2.35 1.83
CA ALA A 192 -18.79 -1.67 2.76
C ALA A 192 -17.37 -1.54 2.19
N THR A 193 -16.86 -2.59 1.53
CA THR A 193 -15.53 -2.56 0.90
C THR A 193 -15.43 -1.47 -0.15
N LEU A 194 -16.41 -1.36 -1.05
CA LEU A 194 -16.38 -0.35 -2.12
C LEU A 194 -16.60 1.08 -1.60
N ARG A 195 -17.38 1.24 -0.53
CA ARG A 195 -17.64 2.54 0.08
C ARG A 195 -16.46 3.05 0.91
N ASP A 196 -15.88 2.20 1.77
CA ASP A 196 -15.00 2.64 2.87
C ASP A 196 -13.54 2.19 2.70
N LEU A 197 -13.25 1.19 1.84
CA LEU A 197 -11.92 0.59 1.71
C LEU A 197 -11.33 0.91 0.33
N THR A 198 -11.24 2.20 0.00
CA THR A 198 -10.64 2.68 -1.25
C THR A 198 -9.76 3.90 -1.00
N PRO A 199 -8.73 4.16 -1.83
CA PRO A 199 -7.92 5.37 -1.72
C PRO A 199 -8.71 6.67 -1.69
N VAL A 200 -9.80 6.75 -2.47
CA VAL A 200 -10.66 7.95 -2.53
C VAL A 200 -11.40 8.17 -1.22
N ALA A 201 -11.90 7.12 -0.58
CA ALA A 201 -12.62 7.22 0.70
C ALA A 201 -11.70 7.67 1.85
N VAL A 202 -10.40 7.35 1.78
CA VAL A 202 -9.44 7.57 2.87
C VAL A 202 -8.65 8.87 2.70
N THR A 203 -8.51 9.36 1.48
CA THR A 203 -7.74 10.57 1.18
C THR A 203 -8.18 11.77 2.04
N GLY A 204 -7.22 12.40 2.71
CA GLY A 204 -7.45 13.58 3.56
C GLY A 204 -7.96 13.24 4.96
N THR A 205 -8.00 11.97 5.35
CA THR A 205 -8.43 11.52 6.69
C THR A 205 -7.29 10.83 7.43
N LEU A 206 -7.35 10.84 8.75
CA LEU A 206 -6.47 10.05 9.63
C LEU A 206 -6.99 8.62 9.82
N SER A 207 -8.11 8.26 9.22
CA SER A 207 -8.67 6.91 9.33
C SER A 207 -7.77 5.89 8.65
N ILE A 208 -7.53 4.78 9.34
CA ILE A 208 -6.83 3.59 8.81
C ILE A 208 -7.85 2.44 8.73
N PRO A 209 -8.62 2.34 7.65
CA PRO A 209 -9.54 1.23 7.49
C PRO A 209 -8.81 -0.08 7.26
N VAL A 210 -9.27 -1.12 7.96
CA VAL A 210 -8.85 -2.51 7.77
C VAL A 210 -10.09 -3.34 7.45
N GLY A 211 -10.09 -3.98 6.31
CA GLY A 211 -11.20 -4.80 5.87
C GLY A 211 -10.72 -6.05 5.14
N ARG A 212 -11.64 -6.75 4.48
CA ARG A 212 -11.34 -8.02 3.82
C ARG A 212 -10.74 -9.06 4.77
N ILE A 213 -10.98 -8.93 6.07
CA ILE A 213 -10.49 -9.86 7.09
C ILE A 213 -11.22 -11.19 6.90
N ARG A 214 -10.45 -12.24 6.62
CA ARG A 214 -11.02 -13.56 6.40
C ARG A 214 -9.98 -14.66 6.57
N LYS A 215 -10.42 -15.86 6.89
CA LYS A 215 -9.57 -17.04 6.77
C LYS A 215 -9.26 -17.35 5.32
N MET A 216 -8.05 -17.79 5.05
CA MET A 216 -7.61 -18.17 3.72
C MET A 216 -7.76 -19.68 3.50
N ALA A 217 -7.76 -20.11 2.24
CA ALA A 217 -7.92 -21.51 1.87
C ALA A 217 -6.74 -22.42 2.29
N MET A 218 -5.60 -21.83 2.69
CA MET A 218 -4.42 -22.58 3.11
C MET A 218 -4.55 -23.20 4.51
N GLY A 219 -5.52 -22.79 5.31
CA GLY A 219 -5.76 -23.34 6.64
C GLY A 219 -6.29 -22.31 7.64
N PRO A 220 -6.72 -22.77 8.81
CA PRO A 220 -7.36 -21.91 9.81
C PRO A 220 -6.41 -20.89 10.45
N GLU A 221 -5.10 -21.10 10.41
CA GLU A 221 -4.09 -20.14 10.88
C GLU A 221 -3.78 -19.06 9.87
N TYR A 222 -4.21 -19.20 8.60
CA TYR A 222 -3.94 -18.19 7.56
C TYR A 222 -5.05 -17.18 7.49
N LEU A 223 -4.66 -15.91 7.63
CA LEU A 223 -5.58 -14.77 7.64
C LEU A 223 -5.20 -13.80 6.52
N GLY A 224 -6.19 -13.37 5.73
CA GLY A 224 -6.06 -12.26 4.80
C GLY A 224 -6.68 -11.00 5.39
N ALA A 225 -6.09 -9.84 5.08
CA ALA A 225 -6.65 -8.53 5.36
C ALA A 225 -6.23 -7.53 4.28
N PHE A 226 -6.91 -6.40 4.24
CA PHE A 226 -6.57 -5.28 3.37
C PHE A 226 -6.65 -3.98 4.17
N THR A 227 -5.66 -3.12 4.04
CA THR A 227 -5.64 -1.82 4.73
C THR A 227 -5.24 -0.69 3.80
N ILE A 228 -5.63 0.52 4.14
CA ILE A 228 -5.30 1.74 3.40
C ILE A 228 -4.97 2.83 4.41
N GLY A 229 -3.98 3.67 4.08
CA GLY A 229 -3.65 4.86 4.85
C GLY A 229 -3.25 6.03 3.97
N ASP A 230 -3.57 7.23 4.37
CA ASP A 230 -3.14 8.44 3.67
C ASP A 230 -1.67 8.70 3.94
N GLN A 231 -0.85 8.44 2.93
CA GLN A 231 0.60 8.54 3.02
C GLN A 231 1.09 9.96 3.36
N LEU A 232 0.43 11.01 2.88
CA LEU A 232 0.85 12.39 3.20
C LEU A 232 0.59 12.76 4.67
N LEU A 233 -0.34 12.10 5.32
CA LEU A 233 -0.59 12.24 6.75
C LEU A 233 0.29 11.25 7.54
N TRP A 234 0.03 9.97 7.42
CA TRP A 234 0.69 8.92 8.22
C TRP A 234 2.14 8.63 7.85
N GLY A 235 2.52 8.83 6.60
CA GLY A 235 3.89 8.58 6.14
C GLY A 235 4.82 9.79 6.26
N ALA A 236 4.31 10.97 6.64
CA ALA A 236 5.11 12.19 6.65
C ALA A 236 4.89 13.07 7.88
N ALA A 237 3.65 13.46 8.19
CA ALA A 237 3.36 14.49 9.18
C ALA A 237 2.95 13.94 10.55
N GLU A 238 1.92 13.09 10.62
CA GLU A 238 1.32 12.65 11.88
C GLU A 238 2.25 11.80 12.78
N PRO A 239 3.10 10.90 12.27
CA PRO A 239 4.01 10.15 13.13
C PRO A 239 5.01 11.02 13.88
N LEU A 240 5.26 12.24 13.43
CA LEU A 240 6.22 13.18 14.01
C LEU A 240 5.57 14.10 15.01
#